data_70f017cc0c83f3deed8d631bdbb25083
#
_entry.id   70f017cc0c83f3deed8d631bdbb25083
#
_cell.length_a   1.000
_cell.length_b   1.000
_cell.length_c   1.000
_cell.angle_alpha   90.00
_cell.angle_beta   90.00
_cell.angle_gamma   90.00
#
_symmetry.space_group_name_H-M   'P 1'
#
loop_
_entity.id
_entity.type
_entity.pdbx_description
1 polymer ?
#
loop_
_entity_poly.entity_id
_entity_poly.type
_entity_poly.pdbx_seq_one_letter_code
_entity_poly.pdbx_strand_id
1 'polypeptide(L)'
;MKIIMTGSTGFLGSALVESLQKDGHQVVRLVREGGASGTDAVFWNPLSGIPDTSALEGADAVFHLAGENIVDGRWTAERKHRIMNSRVIGTRTLAAALSELESRPEVMVCASAVGIYGVNPDGAVTEDSPSGEDWLAQVCVEWESAAALAEDADIRTVFMRMGIVLHPSGGMLKRVLLPFRLGLGGRLGRGTQPMSWITLRDAVSAFRFVSETDSLSGPVNLCAPENSTNIDFTVALGKSLGRPTVLPVPPLAIKLIFGTELASSILGGVFMDVGKLLDSGFTFQDPNLAQASPMLGQE
;
A
#
# COMPACT_ATOMS: atom_id res chain seq x y z
N MET A 1 -10.47 17.00 12.55
CA MET A 1 -11.30 15.94 11.90
C MET A 1 -11.36 14.72 12.80
N LYS A 2 -12.48 14.01 12.78
CA LYS A 2 -12.62 12.66 13.34
C LYS A 2 -12.38 11.64 12.21
N ILE A 3 -11.39 10.79 12.37
CA ILE A 3 -10.92 9.87 11.32
C ILE A 3 -11.02 8.43 11.81
N ILE A 4 -11.67 7.58 11.02
CA ILE A 4 -11.71 6.14 11.27
C ILE A 4 -10.53 5.49 10.53
N MET A 5 -9.85 4.56 11.18
CA MET A 5 -8.74 3.86 10.56
C MET A 5 -8.74 2.36 10.84
N THR A 6 -8.66 1.55 9.79
CA THR A 6 -8.29 0.14 9.88
C THR A 6 -6.82 -0.05 9.54
N GLY A 7 -6.21 -1.14 10.02
CA GLY A 7 -4.78 -1.39 9.75
C GLY A 7 -3.82 -0.42 10.44
N SER A 8 -4.27 0.30 11.46
CA SER A 8 -3.54 1.33 12.22
C SER A 8 -2.26 0.84 12.90
N THR A 9 -2.09 -0.47 13.10
CA THR A 9 -0.88 -1.09 13.67
C THR A 9 0.11 -1.57 12.61
N GLY A 10 -0.28 -1.45 11.33
CA GLY A 10 0.57 -1.82 10.20
C GLY A 10 1.67 -0.79 9.91
N PHE A 11 2.56 -1.13 8.99
CA PHE A 11 3.72 -0.30 8.63
C PHE A 11 3.33 1.12 8.16
N LEU A 12 2.43 1.24 7.19
CA LEU A 12 1.91 2.54 6.72
C LEU A 12 0.92 3.13 7.73
N GLY A 13 0.04 2.29 8.29
CA GLY A 13 -1.02 2.75 9.19
C GLY A 13 -0.50 3.41 10.46
N SER A 14 0.56 2.87 11.09
CA SER A 14 1.15 3.48 12.29
C SER A 14 1.76 4.86 12.01
N ALA A 15 2.43 5.02 10.87
CA ALA A 15 2.99 6.32 10.46
C ALA A 15 1.88 7.34 10.13
N LEU A 16 0.79 6.89 9.51
CA LEU A 16 -0.35 7.74 9.22
C LEU A 16 -1.08 8.17 10.51
N VAL A 17 -1.28 7.26 11.47
CA VAL A 17 -1.84 7.59 12.80
C VAL A 17 -0.99 8.67 13.48
N GLU A 18 0.33 8.46 13.54
CA GLU A 18 1.26 9.43 14.16
C GLU A 18 1.17 10.80 13.49
N SER A 19 1.16 10.84 12.15
CA SER A 19 1.03 12.07 11.38
C SER A 19 -0.28 12.81 11.67
N LEU A 20 -1.41 12.08 11.67
CA LEU A 20 -2.74 12.66 11.92
C LEU A 20 -2.89 13.18 13.35
N GLN A 21 -2.44 12.41 14.33
CA GLN A 21 -2.51 12.81 15.76
C GLN A 21 -1.62 14.02 16.05
N LYS A 22 -0.45 14.12 15.41
CA LYS A 22 0.44 15.28 15.53
C LYS A 22 -0.23 16.58 15.09
N ASP A 23 -1.12 16.51 14.10
CA ASP A 23 -1.87 17.66 13.59
C ASP A 23 -3.23 17.84 14.31
N GLY A 24 -3.44 17.14 15.42
CA GLY A 24 -4.60 17.31 16.29
C GLY A 24 -5.87 16.61 15.81
N HIS A 25 -5.79 15.69 14.86
CA HIS A 25 -6.95 14.91 14.43
C HIS A 25 -7.28 13.82 15.47
N GLN A 26 -8.57 13.57 15.67
CA GLN A 26 -9.04 12.43 16.46
C GLN A 26 -9.04 11.17 15.58
N VAL A 27 -8.26 10.14 15.95
CA VAL A 27 -8.18 8.89 15.18
C VAL A 27 -8.85 7.75 15.95
N VAL A 28 -9.97 7.26 15.45
CA VAL A 28 -10.67 6.07 15.94
C VAL A 28 -10.12 4.84 15.21
N ARG A 29 -9.47 3.95 15.94
CA ARG A 29 -8.78 2.79 15.36
C ARG A 29 -9.66 1.54 15.44
N LEU A 30 -10.03 0.98 14.28
CA LEU A 30 -10.68 -0.31 14.21
C LEU A 30 -9.62 -1.43 14.33
N VAL A 31 -9.68 -2.17 15.43
CA VAL A 31 -8.67 -3.17 15.78
C VAL A 31 -9.31 -4.54 16.00
N ARG A 32 -8.56 -5.61 15.69
CA ARG A 32 -8.98 -6.97 16.00
C ARG A 32 -8.78 -7.27 17.48
N GLU A 33 -9.44 -8.30 17.99
CA GLU A 33 -9.25 -8.82 19.35
C GLU A 33 -7.76 -9.06 19.65
N GLY A 34 -7.27 -8.59 20.81
CA GLY A 34 -5.85 -8.59 21.14
C GLY A 34 -4.99 -7.53 20.45
N GLY A 35 -5.60 -6.65 19.65
CA GLY A 35 -4.94 -5.49 19.03
C GLY A 35 -4.67 -4.37 20.06
N ALA A 36 -4.34 -3.16 19.55
CA ALA A 36 -4.06 -2.00 20.40
C ALA A 36 -5.22 -1.73 21.38
N SER A 37 -4.91 -1.50 22.64
CA SER A 37 -5.87 -1.07 23.65
C SER A 37 -5.82 0.46 23.81
N GLY A 38 -6.93 1.08 24.19
CA GLY A 38 -7.05 2.52 24.43
C GLY A 38 -8.48 3.00 24.18
N THR A 39 -8.79 4.20 24.63
CA THR A 39 -10.11 4.84 24.48
C THR A 39 -10.51 5.09 23.01
N ASP A 40 -9.52 5.08 22.10
CA ASP A 40 -9.69 5.34 20.67
C ASP A 40 -9.73 4.05 19.84
N ALA A 41 -9.78 2.87 20.51
CA ALA A 41 -9.80 1.58 19.85
C ALA A 41 -11.19 0.96 19.91
N VAL A 42 -11.75 0.66 18.75
CA VAL A 42 -13.04 -0.04 18.60
C VAL A 42 -12.74 -1.43 18.05
N PHE A 43 -13.32 -2.44 18.70
CA PHE A 43 -13.19 -3.81 18.23
C PHE A 43 -13.96 -4.01 16.92
N TRP A 44 -13.34 -4.64 15.97
CA TRP A 44 -13.99 -5.12 14.77
C TRP A 44 -13.43 -6.49 14.34
N ASN A 45 -14.29 -7.30 13.75
CA ASN A 45 -13.87 -8.51 13.07
C ASN A 45 -14.20 -8.37 11.57
N PRO A 46 -13.18 -8.35 10.68
CA PRO A 46 -13.39 -8.22 9.24
C PRO A 46 -14.36 -9.26 8.66
N LEU A 47 -14.51 -10.42 9.33
CA LEU A 47 -15.37 -11.51 8.85
C LEU A 47 -16.81 -11.47 9.39
N SER A 48 -17.08 -10.74 10.48
CA SER A 48 -18.38 -10.73 11.16
C SER A 48 -18.95 -9.34 11.44
N GLY A 49 -18.21 -8.29 11.17
CA GLY A 49 -18.70 -6.93 11.31
C GLY A 49 -18.07 -6.10 12.42
N ILE A 50 -18.69 -4.96 12.66
CA ILE A 50 -18.36 -4.00 13.71
C ILE A 50 -19.51 -4.07 14.73
N PRO A 51 -19.27 -4.60 15.94
CA PRO A 51 -20.35 -4.79 16.92
C PRO A 51 -21.00 -3.49 17.39
N ASP A 52 -20.24 -2.39 17.43
CA ASP A 52 -20.72 -1.08 17.83
C ASP A 52 -20.27 -0.03 16.78
N THR A 53 -21.22 0.41 15.97
CA THR A 53 -20.99 1.43 14.93
C THR A 53 -21.15 2.86 15.45
N SER A 54 -21.63 3.06 16.68
CA SER A 54 -21.84 4.40 17.26
C SER A 54 -20.55 5.23 17.28
N ALA A 55 -19.41 4.57 17.47
CA ALA A 55 -18.10 5.24 17.42
C ALA A 55 -17.73 5.75 16.01
N LEU A 56 -18.39 5.28 14.95
CA LEU A 56 -18.15 5.68 13.58
C LEU A 56 -18.97 6.90 13.16
N GLU A 57 -20.10 7.17 13.83
CA GLU A 57 -20.98 8.27 13.51
C GLU A 57 -20.26 9.63 13.51
N GLY A 58 -20.53 10.44 12.50
CA GLY A 58 -19.95 11.77 12.36
C GLY A 58 -18.44 11.77 12.15
N ALA A 59 -17.87 10.69 11.59
CA ALA A 59 -16.51 10.71 11.11
C ALA A 59 -16.41 11.51 9.80
N ASP A 60 -15.33 12.27 9.65
CA ASP A 60 -15.07 13.07 8.45
C ASP A 60 -14.46 12.20 7.34
N ALA A 61 -13.55 11.28 7.69
CA ALA A 61 -12.84 10.44 6.73
C ALA A 61 -12.58 9.03 7.29
N VAL A 62 -12.41 8.08 6.37
CA VAL A 62 -12.03 6.69 6.68
C VAL A 62 -10.77 6.32 5.91
N PHE A 63 -9.75 5.80 6.61
CA PHE A 63 -8.58 5.18 5.98
C PHE A 63 -8.62 3.66 6.16
N HIS A 64 -8.81 2.94 5.06
CA HIS A 64 -8.89 1.49 5.07
C HIS A 64 -7.59 0.86 4.58
N LEU A 65 -6.71 0.47 5.53
CA LEU A 65 -5.38 -0.10 5.27
C LEU A 65 -5.25 -1.56 5.74
N ALA A 66 -6.33 -2.16 6.23
CA ALA A 66 -6.29 -3.52 6.75
C ALA A 66 -6.14 -4.54 5.61
N GLY A 67 -5.22 -5.47 5.78
CA GLY A 67 -5.01 -6.57 4.86
C GLY A 67 -3.88 -7.49 5.33
N GLU A 68 -3.98 -8.79 5.02
CA GLU A 68 -2.90 -9.74 5.32
C GLU A 68 -1.67 -9.43 4.47
N ASN A 69 -0.48 -9.49 5.08
CA ASN A 69 0.77 -9.21 4.37
C ASN A 69 1.05 -10.29 3.30
N ILE A 70 1.22 -9.87 2.05
CA ILE A 70 1.39 -10.77 0.90
C ILE A 70 2.77 -11.42 0.83
N VAL A 71 3.79 -10.82 1.47
CA VAL A 71 5.20 -11.27 1.35
C VAL A 71 5.71 -12.11 2.51
N ASP A 72 4.88 -12.45 3.51
CA ASP A 72 5.29 -13.20 4.70
C ASP A 72 5.37 -14.73 4.49
N GLY A 73 5.59 -15.19 3.27
CA GLY A 73 5.79 -16.59 2.93
C GLY A 73 5.21 -16.95 1.58
N ARG A 74 5.30 -18.25 1.23
CA ARG A 74 4.81 -18.76 -0.04
C ARG A 74 3.30 -18.69 -0.13
N TRP A 75 2.78 -18.49 -1.32
CA TRP A 75 1.35 -18.45 -1.61
C TRP A 75 0.77 -19.87 -1.75
N THR A 76 0.52 -20.51 -0.60
CA THR A 76 -0.29 -21.74 -0.56
C THR A 76 -1.77 -21.38 -0.82
N ALA A 77 -2.58 -22.38 -1.16
CA ALA A 77 -4.01 -22.18 -1.36
C ALA A 77 -4.70 -21.53 -0.15
N GLU A 78 -4.37 -21.99 1.06
CA GLU A 78 -4.88 -21.45 2.32
C GLU A 78 -4.44 -19.98 2.52
N ARG A 79 -3.17 -19.67 2.23
CA ARG A 79 -2.68 -18.31 2.36
C ARG A 79 -3.31 -17.37 1.33
N LYS A 80 -3.47 -17.81 0.08
CA LYS A 80 -4.19 -17.06 -0.95
C LYS A 80 -5.62 -16.73 -0.48
N HIS A 81 -6.31 -17.71 0.09
CA HIS A 81 -7.64 -17.52 0.63
C HIS A 81 -7.65 -16.47 1.76
N ARG A 82 -6.71 -16.51 2.69
CA ARG A 82 -6.59 -15.48 3.75
C ARG A 82 -6.29 -14.09 3.18
N ILE A 83 -5.38 -13.99 2.22
CA ILE A 83 -5.03 -12.71 1.56
C ILE A 83 -6.25 -12.11 0.87
N MET A 84 -6.99 -12.91 0.11
CA MET A 84 -8.22 -12.50 -0.57
C MET A 84 -9.29 -12.05 0.46
N ASN A 85 -9.61 -12.92 1.40
CA ASN A 85 -10.68 -12.66 2.37
C ASN A 85 -10.40 -11.46 3.28
N SER A 86 -9.16 -11.28 3.72
CA SER A 86 -8.79 -10.13 4.55
C SER A 86 -9.05 -8.78 3.85
N ARG A 87 -9.02 -8.77 2.52
CA ARG A 87 -9.27 -7.59 1.70
C ARG A 87 -10.74 -7.49 1.32
N VAL A 88 -11.25 -8.48 0.59
CA VAL A 88 -12.59 -8.44 0.02
C VAL A 88 -13.67 -8.41 1.10
N ILE A 89 -13.61 -9.35 2.05
CA ILE A 89 -14.63 -9.41 3.11
C ILE A 89 -14.46 -8.22 4.05
N GLY A 90 -13.22 -7.89 4.44
CA GLY A 90 -12.96 -6.76 5.32
C GLY A 90 -13.45 -5.43 4.74
N THR A 91 -13.17 -5.16 3.47
CA THR A 91 -13.63 -3.93 2.80
C THR A 91 -15.15 -3.90 2.69
N ARG A 92 -15.79 -5.01 2.26
CA ARG A 92 -17.24 -5.11 2.16
C ARG A 92 -17.93 -4.89 3.51
N THR A 93 -17.40 -5.51 4.57
CA THR A 93 -17.92 -5.35 5.94
C THR A 93 -17.83 -3.91 6.42
N LEU A 94 -16.70 -3.24 6.15
CA LEU A 94 -16.54 -1.83 6.51
C LEU A 94 -17.48 -0.94 5.69
N ALA A 95 -17.51 -1.11 4.37
CA ALA A 95 -18.37 -0.34 3.48
C ALA A 95 -19.86 -0.48 3.85
N ALA A 96 -20.32 -1.69 4.18
CA ALA A 96 -21.67 -1.92 4.67
C ALA A 96 -21.95 -1.16 5.98
N ALA A 97 -21.05 -1.23 6.95
CA ALA A 97 -21.24 -0.51 8.20
C ALA A 97 -21.28 1.01 8.00
N LEU A 98 -20.45 1.56 7.10
CA LEU A 98 -20.44 3.00 6.79
C LEU A 98 -21.70 3.44 6.05
N SER A 99 -22.25 2.59 5.16
CA SER A 99 -23.47 2.91 4.40
C SER A 99 -24.73 3.00 5.28
N GLU A 100 -24.73 2.35 6.44
CA GLU A 100 -25.84 2.33 7.39
C GLU A 100 -25.80 3.49 8.41
N LEU A 101 -24.74 4.30 8.46
CA LEU A 101 -24.61 5.42 9.38
C LEU A 101 -25.60 6.54 9.04
N GLU A 102 -26.12 7.22 10.05
CA GLU A 102 -26.94 8.42 9.88
C GLU A 102 -26.08 9.62 9.43
N SER A 103 -24.89 9.76 10.01
CA SER A 103 -23.87 10.77 9.66
C SER A 103 -22.66 10.10 9.05
N ARG A 104 -22.70 9.89 7.73
CA ARG A 104 -21.68 9.20 6.95
C ARG A 104 -20.42 10.04 6.78
N PRO A 105 -19.24 9.41 6.63
CA PRO A 105 -18.01 10.12 6.28
C PRO A 105 -18.08 10.67 4.84
N GLU A 106 -17.40 11.77 4.60
CA GLU A 106 -17.31 12.37 3.27
C GLU A 106 -16.46 11.53 2.32
N VAL A 107 -15.45 10.84 2.85
CA VAL A 107 -14.50 10.07 2.04
C VAL A 107 -14.04 8.78 2.71
N MET A 108 -13.88 7.73 1.88
CA MET A 108 -13.22 6.47 2.23
C MET A 108 -11.99 6.29 1.33
N VAL A 109 -10.80 6.39 1.91
CA VAL A 109 -9.53 6.17 1.20
C VAL A 109 -9.05 4.74 1.48
N CYS A 110 -9.12 3.91 0.46
CA CYS A 110 -8.75 2.50 0.51
C CYS A 110 -7.34 2.26 -0.01
N ALA A 111 -6.57 1.44 0.69
CA ALA A 111 -5.38 0.86 0.10
C ALA A 111 -5.76 -0.02 -1.10
N SER A 112 -4.96 0.06 -2.15
CA SER A 112 -4.90 -0.86 -3.28
C SER A 112 -3.44 -1.04 -3.68
N ALA A 113 -3.13 -1.72 -4.76
CA ALA A 113 -1.74 -2.01 -5.10
C ALA A 113 -1.49 -1.99 -6.61
N VAL A 114 -0.25 -1.67 -6.97
CA VAL A 114 0.28 -1.78 -8.35
C VAL A 114 0.04 -3.17 -8.96
N GLY A 115 -0.14 -4.20 -8.15
CA GLY A 115 -0.44 -5.55 -8.60
C GLY A 115 -1.71 -5.69 -9.43
N ILE A 116 -2.62 -4.71 -9.41
CA ILE A 116 -3.82 -4.70 -10.26
C ILE A 116 -3.49 -4.75 -11.75
N TYR A 117 -2.35 -4.20 -12.14
CA TYR A 117 -1.92 -4.16 -13.56
C TYR A 117 -1.21 -5.45 -14.01
N GLY A 118 -1.05 -6.43 -13.13
CA GLY A 118 -0.28 -7.64 -13.41
C GLY A 118 1.21 -7.38 -13.51
N VAL A 119 1.90 -8.18 -14.31
CA VAL A 119 3.35 -8.09 -14.48
C VAL A 119 3.72 -7.77 -15.94
N ASN A 120 4.68 -6.86 -16.11
CA ASN A 120 5.26 -6.48 -17.41
C ASN A 120 4.23 -6.03 -18.46
N PRO A 121 3.29 -5.13 -18.15
CA PRO A 121 2.47 -4.50 -19.19
C PRO A 121 3.36 -3.72 -20.17
N ASP A 122 2.88 -3.52 -21.37
CA ASP A 122 3.55 -2.69 -22.36
C ASP A 122 3.47 -1.20 -21.95
N GLY A 123 4.62 -0.56 -21.76
CA GLY A 123 4.71 0.85 -21.41
C GLY A 123 4.35 1.18 -19.95
N ALA A 124 4.12 2.47 -19.70
CA ALA A 124 3.61 2.95 -18.41
C ALA A 124 2.08 2.80 -18.37
N VAL A 125 1.56 2.45 -17.17
CA VAL A 125 0.12 2.28 -16.95
C VAL A 125 -0.48 3.47 -16.23
N THR A 126 -1.66 3.88 -16.66
CA THR A 126 -2.52 4.86 -16.00
C THR A 126 -3.63 4.16 -15.22
N GLU A 127 -4.44 4.92 -14.49
CA GLU A 127 -5.60 4.39 -13.76
C GLU A 127 -6.64 3.74 -14.67
N ASP A 128 -6.71 4.16 -15.93
CA ASP A 128 -7.63 3.62 -16.95
C ASP A 128 -7.07 2.39 -17.68
N SER A 129 -5.83 2.01 -17.40
CA SER A 129 -5.24 0.81 -17.98
C SER A 129 -5.96 -0.47 -17.51
N PRO A 130 -6.12 -1.48 -18.38
CA PRO A 130 -6.78 -2.72 -18.00
C PRO A 130 -6.04 -3.42 -16.87
N SER A 131 -6.79 -4.16 -16.05
CA SER A 131 -6.20 -5.05 -15.05
C SER A 131 -5.45 -6.20 -15.70
N GLY A 132 -4.42 -6.69 -15.00
CA GLY A 132 -3.74 -7.93 -15.38
C GLY A 132 -4.60 -9.17 -15.18
N GLU A 133 -4.10 -10.29 -15.67
CA GLU A 133 -4.82 -11.59 -15.64
C GLU A 133 -4.32 -12.52 -14.51
N ASP A 134 -3.26 -12.13 -13.79
CA ASP A 134 -2.69 -12.96 -12.74
C ASP A 134 -3.54 -12.92 -11.46
N TRP A 135 -3.24 -13.85 -10.54
CA TRP A 135 -3.98 -13.98 -9.29
C TRP A 135 -3.93 -12.69 -8.43
N LEU A 136 -2.81 -11.97 -8.43
CA LEU A 136 -2.67 -10.75 -7.64
C LEU A 136 -3.51 -9.61 -8.22
N ALA A 137 -3.59 -9.52 -9.53
CA ALA A 137 -4.46 -8.57 -10.22
C ALA A 137 -5.94 -8.85 -9.89
N GLN A 138 -6.34 -10.13 -9.92
CA GLN A 138 -7.69 -10.52 -9.50
C GLN A 138 -7.98 -10.12 -8.05
N VAL A 139 -7.02 -10.34 -7.12
CA VAL A 139 -7.19 -9.88 -5.72
C VAL A 139 -7.45 -8.38 -5.65
N CYS A 140 -6.72 -7.57 -6.41
CA CYS A 140 -6.88 -6.11 -6.38
C CYS A 140 -8.23 -5.69 -6.98
N VAL A 141 -8.68 -6.30 -8.08
CA VAL A 141 -9.99 -6.04 -8.70
C VAL A 141 -11.12 -6.34 -7.71
N GLU A 142 -11.11 -7.52 -7.11
CA GLU A 142 -12.11 -7.92 -6.12
C GLU A 142 -12.08 -7.02 -4.86
N TRP A 143 -10.87 -6.57 -4.49
CA TRP A 143 -10.69 -5.68 -3.35
C TRP A 143 -11.31 -4.30 -3.61
N GLU A 144 -11.01 -3.66 -4.74
CA GLU A 144 -11.59 -2.37 -5.11
C GLU A 144 -13.13 -2.48 -5.25
N SER A 145 -13.63 -3.51 -5.92
CA SER A 145 -15.08 -3.78 -6.08
C SER A 145 -15.81 -4.00 -4.75
N ALA A 146 -15.13 -4.43 -3.70
CA ALA A 146 -15.73 -4.68 -2.40
C ALA A 146 -16.20 -3.40 -1.67
N ALA A 147 -15.77 -2.23 -2.11
CA ALA A 147 -16.18 -0.93 -1.56
C ALA A 147 -17.50 -0.40 -2.14
N ALA A 148 -18.14 -1.08 -3.10
CA ALA A 148 -19.31 -0.60 -3.83
C ALA A 148 -20.44 -0.08 -2.91
N LEU A 149 -20.69 -0.71 -1.76
CA LEU A 149 -21.71 -0.24 -0.82
C LEU A 149 -21.43 1.15 -0.24
N ALA A 150 -20.15 1.55 -0.13
CA ALA A 150 -19.81 2.90 0.28
C ALA A 150 -20.06 3.90 -0.87
N GLU A 151 -19.71 3.52 -2.10
CA GLU A 151 -19.99 4.33 -3.30
C GLU A 151 -21.50 4.51 -3.53
N ASP A 152 -22.29 3.44 -3.40
CA ASP A 152 -23.76 3.47 -3.50
C ASP A 152 -24.42 4.34 -2.40
N ALA A 153 -23.71 4.57 -1.30
CA ALA A 153 -24.13 5.42 -0.21
C ALA A 153 -23.63 6.87 -0.33
N ASP A 154 -23.16 7.29 -1.51
CA ASP A 154 -22.59 8.61 -1.81
C ASP A 154 -21.33 8.95 -1.00
N ILE A 155 -20.60 7.98 -0.48
CA ILE A 155 -19.29 8.18 0.16
C ILE A 155 -18.23 8.21 -0.95
N ARG A 156 -17.54 9.34 -1.11
CA ARG A 156 -16.43 9.46 -2.07
C ARG A 156 -15.36 8.41 -1.78
N THR A 157 -15.15 7.47 -2.68
CA THR A 157 -14.19 6.38 -2.48
C THR A 157 -12.97 6.57 -3.36
N VAL A 158 -11.78 6.40 -2.78
CA VAL A 158 -10.50 6.50 -3.48
C VAL A 158 -9.67 5.26 -3.23
N PHE A 159 -9.16 4.64 -4.31
CA PHE A 159 -8.32 3.44 -4.27
C PHE A 159 -6.86 3.81 -4.55
N MET A 160 -6.03 3.81 -3.51
CA MET A 160 -4.62 4.14 -3.61
C MET A 160 -3.84 2.95 -4.16
N ARG A 161 -3.64 2.88 -5.47
CA ARG A 161 -2.86 1.83 -6.16
C ARG A 161 -1.37 2.05 -5.92
N MET A 162 -0.89 1.57 -4.78
CA MET A 162 0.47 1.85 -4.31
C MET A 162 1.52 0.99 -4.98
N GLY A 163 2.65 1.62 -5.32
CA GLY A 163 3.92 0.93 -5.53
C GLY A 163 4.53 0.41 -4.23
N ILE A 164 5.79 0.00 -4.28
CA ILE A 164 6.52 -0.52 -3.13
C ILE A 164 6.85 0.61 -2.15
N VAL A 165 6.30 0.57 -0.95
CA VAL A 165 6.60 1.58 0.08
C VAL A 165 7.97 1.29 0.70
N LEU A 166 8.87 2.27 0.60
CA LEU A 166 10.26 2.20 1.07
C LEU A 166 10.43 2.96 2.39
N HIS A 167 10.92 2.27 3.41
CA HIS A 167 11.44 2.84 4.65
C HIS A 167 12.25 1.79 5.42
N PRO A 168 13.35 2.16 6.11
CA PRO A 168 14.20 1.21 6.84
C PRO A 168 13.47 0.42 7.94
N SER A 169 12.46 1.01 8.58
CA SER A 169 11.73 0.36 9.67
C SER A 169 10.77 -0.74 9.20
N GLY A 170 10.44 -0.84 7.90
CA GLY A 170 9.42 -1.78 7.45
C GLY A 170 9.45 -2.13 5.96
N GLY A 171 8.45 -2.92 5.54
CA GLY A 171 8.26 -3.29 4.14
C GLY A 171 9.42 -4.08 3.52
N MET A 172 9.58 -3.91 2.22
CA MET A 172 10.63 -4.58 1.45
C MET A 172 12.03 -4.11 1.87
N LEU A 173 12.21 -2.80 2.09
CA LEU A 173 13.53 -2.24 2.38
C LEU A 173 14.13 -2.87 3.65
N LYS A 174 13.36 -2.98 4.73
CA LYS A 174 13.82 -3.65 5.97
C LYS A 174 14.38 -5.05 5.73
N ARG A 175 13.78 -5.82 4.81
CA ARG A 175 14.18 -7.19 4.50
C ARG A 175 15.50 -7.28 3.74
N VAL A 176 15.76 -6.30 2.86
CA VAL A 176 16.98 -6.29 2.03
C VAL A 176 18.14 -5.56 2.68
N LEU A 177 17.92 -4.70 3.68
CA LEU A 177 18.96 -3.91 4.33
C LEU A 177 20.11 -4.76 4.88
N LEU A 178 19.82 -5.86 5.58
CA LEU A 178 20.87 -6.70 6.17
C LEU A 178 21.80 -7.32 5.11
N PRO A 179 21.32 -7.99 4.06
CA PRO A 179 22.17 -8.43 2.96
C PRO A 179 22.99 -7.29 2.33
N PHE A 180 22.40 -6.12 2.10
CA PHE A 180 23.10 -4.98 1.52
C PHE A 180 24.18 -4.44 2.47
N ARG A 181 23.94 -4.29 3.76
CA ARG A 181 24.93 -3.87 4.76
C ARG A 181 26.12 -4.82 4.84
N LEU A 182 25.90 -6.11 4.59
CA LEU A 182 26.96 -7.13 4.52
C LEU A 182 27.70 -7.16 3.16
N GLY A 183 27.33 -6.30 2.20
CA GLY A 183 27.93 -6.30 0.85
C GLY A 183 27.47 -7.47 -0.02
N LEU A 184 26.43 -8.19 0.39
CA LEU A 184 25.82 -9.30 -0.35
C LEU A 184 24.57 -8.87 -1.13
N GLY A 185 24.20 -7.60 -1.07
CA GLY A 185 23.08 -7.03 -1.81
C GLY A 185 23.36 -6.95 -3.31
N GLY A 186 22.31 -7.13 -4.12
CA GLY A 186 22.45 -7.05 -5.56
C GLY A 186 21.12 -7.07 -6.30
N ARG A 187 21.21 -6.84 -7.62
CA ARG A 187 20.02 -6.84 -8.49
C ARG A 187 19.33 -8.20 -8.53
N LEU A 188 18.02 -8.17 -8.65
CA LEU A 188 17.19 -9.37 -8.78
C LEU A 188 17.12 -9.79 -10.25
N GLY A 189 17.67 -10.96 -10.57
CA GLY A 189 17.75 -11.44 -11.95
C GLY A 189 18.52 -10.49 -12.87
N ARG A 190 17.88 -10.01 -13.93
CA ARG A 190 18.48 -9.01 -14.85
C ARG A 190 18.53 -7.61 -14.25
N GLY A 191 17.63 -7.29 -13.34
CA GLY A 191 17.50 -5.97 -12.73
C GLY A 191 16.83 -4.92 -13.62
N THR A 192 16.41 -5.28 -14.84
CA THR A 192 15.79 -4.35 -15.81
C THR A 192 14.28 -4.22 -15.62
N GLN A 193 13.69 -5.03 -14.73
CA GLN A 193 12.26 -4.93 -14.44
C GLN A 193 11.90 -3.59 -13.82
N PRO A 194 10.76 -3.01 -14.24
CA PRO A 194 10.20 -1.80 -13.63
C PRO A 194 10.03 -1.94 -12.11
N MET A 195 10.22 -0.86 -11.39
CA MET A 195 10.03 -0.81 -9.95
C MET A 195 9.32 0.48 -9.58
N SER A 196 7.99 0.46 -9.54
CA SER A 196 7.22 1.54 -8.96
C SER A 196 7.35 1.52 -7.44
N TRP A 197 7.89 2.57 -6.87
CA TRP A 197 8.16 2.71 -5.44
C TRP A 197 7.76 4.09 -4.93
N ILE A 198 7.59 4.22 -3.63
CA ILE A 198 7.33 5.50 -2.95
C ILE A 198 7.98 5.46 -1.56
N THR A 199 8.40 6.59 -1.02
CA THR A 199 8.83 6.66 0.37
C THR A 199 7.62 6.63 1.32
N LEU A 200 7.83 6.16 2.56
CA LEU A 200 6.78 6.15 3.58
C LEU A 200 6.22 7.55 3.83
N ARG A 201 7.06 8.58 3.84
CA ARG A 201 6.63 9.96 4.08
C ARG A 201 5.73 10.49 2.96
N ASP A 202 6.08 10.22 1.70
CA ASP A 202 5.24 10.62 0.57
C ASP A 202 3.95 9.81 0.51
N ALA A 203 3.99 8.52 0.86
CA ALA A 203 2.77 7.72 0.98
C ALA A 203 1.81 8.29 2.04
N VAL A 204 2.32 8.63 3.24
CA VAL A 204 1.52 9.26 4.30
C VAL A 204 0.96 10.60 3.83
N SER A 205 1.78 11.45 3.20
CA SER A 205 1.35 12.75 2.68
C SER A 205 0.28 12.61 1.60
N ALA A 206 0.41 11.63 0.70
CA ALA A 206 -0.56 11.39 -0.37
C ALA A 206 -1.91 10.89 0.15
N PHE A 207 -1.93 9.98 1.14
CA PHE A 207 -3.18 9.54 1.76
C PHE A 207 -3.94 10.71 2.40
N ARG A 208 -3.25 11.60 3.09
CA ARG A 208 -3.83 12.81 3.68
C ARG A 208 -4.33 13.77 2.59
N PHE A 209 -3.49 14.07 1.62
CA PHE A 209 -3.82 14.96 0.51
C PHE A 209 -5.09 14.51 -0.23
N VAL A 210 -5.20 13.22 -0.54
CA VAL A 210 -6.34 12.65 -1.25
C VAL A 210 -7.61 12.73 -0.41
N SER A 211 -7.54 12.57 0.91
CA SER A 211 -8.72 12.71 1.78
C SER A 211 -9.28 14.13 1.78
N GLU A 212 -8.42 15.14 1.58
CA GLU A 212 -8.75 16.57 1.60
C GLU A 212 -9.02 17.15 0.18
N THR A 213 -8.90 16.32 -0.88
CA THR A 213 -9.03 16.76 -2.29
C THR A 213 -10.29 16.17 -2.92
N ASP A 214 -11.37 16.94 -2.95
CA ASP A 214 -12.70 16.49 -3.40
C ASP A 214 -12.74 16.04 -4.87
N SER A 215 -11.86 16.59 -5.71
CA SER A 215 -11.78 16.23 -7.13
C SER A 215 -11.20 14.85 -7.40
N LEU A 216 -10.57 14.22 -6.39
CA LEU A 216 -9.99 12.87 -6.50
C LEU A 216 -10.99 11.81 -6.05
N SER A 217 -11.37 10.92 -6.97
CA SER A 217 -12.22 9.75 -6.73
C SER A 217 -11.79 8.56 -7.58
N GLY A 218 -12.23 7.37 -7.20
CA GLY A 218 -11.87 6.12 -7.88
C GLY A 218 -10.37 5.78 -7.72
N PRO A 219 -9.77 5.07 -8.68
CA PRO A 219 -8.37 4.69 -8.60
C PRO A 219 -7.42 5.88 -8.72
N VAL A 220 -6.33 5.84 -7.94
CA VAL A 220 -5.23 6.81 -7.96
C VAL A 220 -3.90 6.06 -7.87
N ASN A 221 -3.05 6.17 -8.88
CA ASN A 221 -1.71 5.61 -8.87
C ASN A 221 -0.81 6.36 -7.89
N LEU A 222 -0.06 5.61 -7.08
CA LEU A 222 0.78 6.17 -6.03
C LEU A 222 2.18 5.56 -6.06
N CYS A 223 3.11 6.22 -6.74
CA CYS A 223 4.55 5.93 -6.71
C CYS A 223 5.33 7.22 -6.96
N ALA A 224 6.65 7.18 -6.76
CA ALA A 224 7.52 8.28 -7.17
C ALA A 224 7.41 8.52 -8.68
N PRO A 225 7.38 9.79 -9.14
CA PRO A 225 7.13 10.11 -10.56
C PRO A 225 8.28 9.70 -11.49
N GLU A 226 9.51 9.59 -10.99
CA GLU A 226 10.63 9.12 -11.80
C GLU A 226 10.59 7.60 -11.93
N ASN A 227 10.49 7.12 -13.17
CA ASN A 227 10.55 5.70 -13.48
C ASN A 227 11.92 5.11 -13.09
N SER A 228 11.90 4.05 -12.31
CA SER A 228 13.10 3.37 -11.86
C SER A 228 13.00 1.87 -12.11
N THR A 229 14.13 1.24 -12.33
CA THR A 229 14.27 -0.21 -12.42
C THR A 229 14.84 -0.80 -11.12
N ASN A 230 14.79 -2.11 -10.99
CA ASN A 230 15.41 -2.78 -9.85
C ASN A 230 16.92 -2.54 -9.76
N ILE A 231 17.63 -2.39 -10.90
CA ILE A 231 19.07 -2.08 -10.88
C ILE A 231 19.31 -0.65 -10.39
N ASP A 232 18.47 0.32 -10.75
CA ASP A 232 18.59 1.71 -10.29
C ASP A 232 18.41 1.78 -8.76
N PHE A 233 17.39 1.11 -8.24
CA PHE A 233 17.19 0.95 -6.79
C PHE A 233 18.39 0.26 -6.11
N THR A 234 18.90 -0.83 -6.70
CA THR A 234 20.03 -1.58 -6.16
C THR A 234 21.28 -0.71 -6.06
N VAL A 235 21.58 0.08 -7.10
CA VAL A 235 22.71 1.00 -7.13
C VAL A 235 22.53 2.14 -6.12
N ALA A 236 21.34 2.74 -6.07
CA ALA A 236 21.03 3.81 -5.11
C ALA A 236 21.18 3.34 -3.66
N LEU A 237 20.63 2.17 -3.33
CA LEU A 237 20.75 1.60 -1.98
C LEU A 237 22.21 1.24 -1.63
N GLY A 238 22.94 0.62 -2.56
CA GLY A 238 24.36 0.32 -2.36
C GLY A 238 25.18 1.57 -2.11
N LYS A 239 24.93 2.64 -2.88
CA LYS A 239 25.61 3.94 -2.71
C LYS A 239 25.26 4.57 -1.35
N SER A 240 24.00 4.56 -0.93
CA SER A 240 23.60 5.14 0.36
C SER A 240 24.22 4.40 1.56
N LEU A 241 24.46 3.11 1.42
CA LEU A 241 25.11 2.28 2.45
C LEU A 241 26.65 2.21 2.34
N GLY A 242 27.25 2.79 1.29
CA GLY A 242 28.68 2.65 1.00
C GLY A 242 29.10 1.19 0.75
N ARG A 243 28.24 0.39 0.11
CA ARG A 243 28.45 -1.05 -0.12
C ARG A 243 28.40 -1.40 -1.61
N PRO A 244 29.23 -2.37 -2.06
CA PRO A 244 29.15 -2.88 -3.43
C PRO A 244 27.86 -3.66 -3.66
N THR A 245 27.36 -3.66 -4.91
CA THR A 245 26.12 -4.34 -5.32
C THR A 245 26.35 -5.19 -6.57
N VAL A 246 27.50 -5.84 -6.64
CA VAL A 246 27.96 -6.57 -7.84
C VAL A 246 27.36 -7.97 -7.97
N LEU A 247 26.89 -8.57 -6.88
CA LEU A 247 26.41 -9.95 -6.88
C LEU A 247 24.92 -9.99 -7.27
N PRO A 248 24.53 -10.55 -8.43
CA PRO A 248 23.13 -10.69 -8.77
C PRO A 248 22.47 -11.80 -7.94
N VAL A 249 21.22 -11.60 -7.53
CA VAL A 249 20.39 -12.67 -6.95
C VAL A 249 19.75 -13.47 -8.06
N PRO A 250 20.08 -14.77 -8.22
CA PRO A 250 19.54 -15.58 -9.30
C PRO A 250 18.01 -15.74 -9.18
N PRO A 251 17.25 -15.73 -10.30
CA PRO A 251 15.81 -15.96 -10.28
C PRO A 251 15.40 -17.27 -9.60
N LEU A 252 16.23 -18.31 -9.74
CA LEU A 252 15.99 -19.60 -9.08
C LEU A 252 15.98 -19.48 -7.55
N ALA A 253 16.88 -18.69 -6.97
CA ALA A 253 16.92 -18.47 -5.53
C ALA A 253 15.63 -17.76 -5.05
N ILE A 254 15.14 -16.77 -5.80
CA ILE A 254 13.88 -16.07 -5.49
C ILE A 254 12.70 -17.04 -5.56
N LYS A 255 12.64 -17.90 -6.58
CA LYS A 255 11.60 -18.93 -6.72
C LYS A 255 11.64 -19.97 -5.59
N LEU A 256 12.82 -20.36 -5.14
CA LEU A 256 12.96 -21.30 -4.02
C LEU A 256 12.49 -20.71 -2.69
N ILE A 257 12.72 -19.41 -2.46
CA ILE A 257 12.32 -18.73 -1.23
C ILE A 257 10.82 -18.42 -1.23
N PHE A 258 10.32 -17.79 -2.29
CA PHE A 258 8.99 -17.20 -2.33
C PHE A 258 7.93 -18.04 -3.08
N GLY A 259 8.36 -19.09 -3.77
CA GLY A 259 7.50 -19.84 -4.71
C GLY A 259 7.40 -19.15 -6.06
N THR A 260 6.85 -19.87 -7.05
CA THR A 260 6.88 -19.42 -8.45
C THR A 260 6.05 -18.16 -8.68
N GLU A 261 4.85 -18.06 -8.12
CA GLU A 261 3.91 -16.96 -8.38
C GLU A 261 4.40 -15.64 -7.77
N LEU A 262 4.73 -15.64 -6.46
CA LEU A 262 5.26 -14.42 -5.83
C LEU A 262 6.61 -14.03 -6.43
N ALA A 263 7.45 -15.00 -6.80
CA ALA A 263 8.70 -14.73 -7.51
C ALA A 263 8.47 -14.08 -8.88
N SER A 264 7.41 -14.44 -9.60
CA SER A 264 7.06 -13.78 -10.87
C SER A 264 6.69 -12.32 -10.67
N SER A 265 5.91 -11.99 -9.64
CA SER A 265 5.59 -10.60 -9.29
C SER A 265 6.83 -9.80 -8.84
N ILE A 266 7.79 -10.43 -8.13
CA ILE A 266 9.05 -9.79 -7.70
C ILE A 266 10.01 -9.56 -8.88
N LEU A 267 10.05 -10.51 -9.83
CA LEU A 267 10.94 -10.45 -11.01
C LEU A 267 10.32 -9.71 -12.19
N GLY A 268 9.02 -9.47 -12.16
CA GLY A 268 8.32 -8.58 -13.05
C GLY A 268 8.24 -7.16 -12.49
N GLY A 269 7.42 -6.32 -13.09
CA GLY A 269 7.23 -4.96 -12.60
C GLY A 269 6.34 -4.15 -13.51
N VAL A 270 6.00 -2.97 -13.03
CA VAL A 270 5.12 -2.02 -13.70
C VAL A 270 5.71 -0.62 -13.52
N PHE A 271 5.69 0.19 -14.57
CA PHE A 271 5.84 1.64 -14.48
C PHE A 271 4.44 2.24 -14.37
N MET A 272 4.12 2.86 -13.23
CA MET A 272 2.87 3.60 -13.06
C MET A 272 3.07 5.06 -13.44
N ASP A 273 2.16 5.58 -14.25
CA ASP A 273 1.98 7.02 -14.45
C ASP A 273 1.21 7.57 -13.24
N VAL A 274 1.67 8.70 -12.72
CA VAL A 274 1.05 9.39 -11.56
C VAL A 274 0.49 10.77 -11.94
N GLY A 275 0.22 10.96 -13.22
CA GLY A 275 -0.30 12.22 -13.77
C GLY A 275 -1.54 12.72 -13.05
N LYS A 276 -2.51 11.84 -12.78
CA LYS A 276 -3.74 12.18 -12.04
C LYS A 276 -3.46 12.82 -10.67
N LEU A 277 -2.49 12.31 -9.94
CA LEU A 277 -2.10 12.83 -8.62
C LEU A 277 -1.33 14.17 -8.75
N LEU A 278 -0.42 14.27 -9.72
CA LEU A 278 0.32 15.51 -9.99
C LEU A 278 -0.60 16.64 -10.48
N ASP A 279 -1.51 16.35 -11.40
CA ASP A 279 -2.48 17.31 -11.94
C ASP A 279 -3.45 17.82 -10.87
N SER A 280 -3.68 17.05 -9.80
CA SER A 280 -4.45 17.50 -8.63
C SER A 280 -3.69 18.44 -7.69
N GLY A 281 -2.38 18.66 -7.94
CA GLY A 281 -1.52 19.56 -7.16
C GLY A 281 -0.66 18.89 -6.09
N PHE A 282 -0.62 17.55 -6.02
CA PHE A 282 0.25 16.85 -5.08
C PHE A 282 1.73 17.07 -5.42
N THR A 283 2.54 17.29 -4.39
CA THR A 283 3.98 17.49 -4.54
C THR A 283 4.74 16.42 -3.76
N PHE A 284 5.56 15.63 -4.46
CA PHE A 284 6.42 14.62 -3.86
C PHE A 284 7.65 15.27 -3.20
N GLN A 285 8.00 14.79 -2.01
CA GLN A 285 9.25 15.17 -1.32
C GLN A 285 10.43 14.35 -1.85
N ASP A 286 10.16 13.10 -2.26
CA ASP A 286 11.14 12.15 -2.80
C ASP A 286 10.76 11.71 -4.22
N PRO A 287 10.76 12.61 -5.23
CA PRO A 287 10.32 12.30 -6.58
C PRO A 287 11.23 11.32 -7.33
N ASN A 288 12.43 11.03 -6.80
CA ASN A 288 13.41 10.13 -7.41
C ASN A 288 14.34 9.48 -6.36
N LEU A 289 15.05 8.43 -6.77
CA LEU A 289 15.97 7.68 -5.89
C LEU A 289 17.12 8.51 -5.33
N ALA A 290 17.56 9.57 -6.02
CA ALA A 290 18.63 10.43 -5.53
C ALA A 290 18.18 11.24 -4.31
N GLN A 291 16.94 11.77 -4.34
CA GLN A 291 16.34 12.49 -3.21
C GLN A 291 15.92 11.57 -2.07
N ALA A 292 15.45 10.34 -2.37
CA ALA A 292 15.15 9.33 -1.36
C ALA A 292 16.42 8.74 -0.70
N SER A 293 17.58 8.82 -1.36
CA SER A 293 18.82 8.15 -0.93
C SER A 293 19.23 8.41 0.52
N PRO A 294 19.12 9.63 1.09
CA PRO A 294 19.47 9.87 2.50
C PRO A 294 18.66 9.00 3.48
N MET A 295 17.38 8.73 3.16
CA MET A 295 16.50 7.89 3.97
C MET A 295 16.82 6.40 3.79
N LEU A 296 17.20 5.96 2.59
CA LEU A 296 17.42 4.54 2.30
C LEU A 296 18.51 3.90 3.17
N GLY A 297 19.53 4.65 3.57
CA GLY A 297 20.67 4.19 4.37
C GLY A 297 20.56 4.41 5.87
N GLN A 298 19.52 5.05 6.38
CA GLN A 298 19.34 5.33 7.81
C GLN A 298 19.14 4.05 8.63
N GLU A 299 19.51 4.10 9.93
CA GLU A 299 19.33 3.02 10.91
C GLU A 299 17.95 3.04 11.54
#